data_6a8b877c944ef373c49eb1afd5356a10
#
_entry.id   6a8b877c944ef373c49eb1afd5356a10
#
_cell.length_a   1.000
_cell.length_b   1.000
_cell.length_c   1.000
_cell.angle_alpha   90.00
_cell.angle_beta   90.00
_cell.angle_gamma   90.00
#
_symmetry.space_group_name_H-M   'P 1'
#
loop_
_entity.id
_entity.type
_entity.pdbx_description
1 polymer ?
#
loop_
_entity_poly.entity_id
_entity_poly.type
_entity_poly.pdbx_seq_one_letter_code
_entity_poly.pdbx_strand_id
1 'polypeptide(L)'
;TVGIVGARRCTQETKRAVAELAVAYTEKQTAVISGMAKGVDSYAHTACLKAKGYTVAVLANGLDICYPSEHEKLKECIENKGLVISEYPPGIRPTKYTFPKRNRLISAWSDELIVVAAGKKSGALITADYSKKYGRKIIYCE
;
A
#
# COMPACT_ATOMS: atom_id res chain seq x y z
N THR A 1 -6.04 -11.63 1.60
CA THR A 1 -5.26 -10.39 1.53
C THR A 1 -6.09 -9.22 1.00
N VAL A 2 -5.81 -8.03 1.50
CA VAL A 2 -6.45 -6.80 1.06
C VAL A 2 -5.39 -5.77 0.66
N GLY A 3 -5.53 -5.21 -0.53
CA GLY A 3 -4.74 -4.06 -0.96
C GLY A 3 -5.43 -2.78 -0.50
N ILE A 4 -4.71 -1.86 0.10
CA ILE A 4 -5.24 -0.55 0.47
C ILE A 4 -4.33 0.51 -0.15
N VAL A 5 -4.86 1.26 -1.08
CA VAL A 5 -4.14 2.31 -1.80
C VAL A 5 -5.00 3.56 -1.90
N GLY A 6 -4.40 4.70 -2.17
CA GLY A 6 -5.18 5.92 -2.32
C GLY A 6 -4.35 7.19 -2.40
N ALA A 7 -4.95 8.29 -2.00
CA ALA A 7 -4.38 9.62 -2.10
C ALA A 7 -3.12 9.78 -1.26
N ARG A 8 -2.15 10.54 -1.79
CA ARG A 8 -0.92 10.90 -1.07
C ARG A 8 -1.16 11.96 0.00
N ARG A 9 -2.15 12.81 -0.20
CA ARG A 9 -2.57 13.83 0.77
C ARG A 9 -3.90 13.43 1.38
N CYS A 10 -3.96 13.36 2.69
CA CYS A 10 -5.12 12.88 3.42
C CYS A 10 -5.64 13.94 4.39
N THR A 11 -6.96 14.10 4.42
CA THR A 11 -7.65 14.82 5.50
C THR A 11 -7.62 13.97 6.76
N GLN A 12 -7.96 14.56 7.92
CA GLN A 12 -8.08 13.78 9.16
C GLN A 12 -9.14 12.69 9.06
N GLU A 13 -10.24 12.97 8.35
CA GLU A 13 -11.30 11.98 8.10
C GLU A 13 -10.78 10.81 7.28
N THR A 14 -10.00 11.08 6.23
CA THR A 14 -9.39 10.02 5.40
C THR A 14 -8.43 9.17 6.22
N LYS A 15 -7.58 9.79 7.03
CA LYS A 15 -6.65 9.07 7.91
C LYS A 15 -7.39 8.12 8.85
N ARG A 16 -8.46 8.60 9.47
CA ARG A 16 -9.29 7.80 10.37
C ARG A 16 -9.94 6.64 9.64
N ALA A 17 -10.53 6.90 8.47
CA ALA A 17 -11.19 5.88 7.67
C ALA A 17 -10.21 4.76 7.26
N VAL A 18 -9.01 5.12 6.82
CA VAL A 18 -7.97 4.15 6.47
C VAL A 18 -7.54 3.32 7.68
N ALA A 19 -7.35 3.97 8.82
CA ALA A 19 -6.97 3.27 10.05
C ALA A 19 -8.05 2.27 10.46
N GLU A 20 -9.31 2.66 10.44
CA GLU A 20 -10.44 1.80 10.77
C GLU A 20 -10.53 0.60 9.82
N LEU A 21 -10.34 0.83 8.52
CA LEU A 21 -10.31 -0.24 7.51
C LEU A 21 -9.18 -1.24 7.79
N ALA A 22 -7.97 -0.75 7.99
CA ALA A 22 -6.82 -1.60 8.24
C ALA A 22 -6.99 -2.44 9.52
N VAL A 23 -7.52 -1.84 10.57
CA VAL A 23 -7.82 -2.54 11.83
C VAL A 23 -8.89 -3.62 11.61
N ALA A 24 -9.96 -3.29 10.90
CA ALA A 24 -11.05 -4.23 10.64
C ALA A 24 -10.55 -5.47 9.88
N TYR A 25 -9.72 -5.29 8.86
CA TYR A 25 -9.13 -6.42 8.13
C TYR A 25 -8.13 -7.19 8.98
N THR A 26 -7.34 -6.51 9.79
CA THR A 26 -6.42 -7.16 10.73
C THR A 26 -7.15 -8.04 11.72
N GLU A 27 -8.28 -7.59 12.25
CA GLU A 27 -9.11 -8.38 13.17
C GLU A 27 -9.68 -9.64 12.51
N LYS A 28 -9.85 -9.62 11.19
CA LYS A 28 -10.25 -10.79 10.40
C LYS A 28 -9.05 -11.66 10.00
N GLN A 29 -7.87 -11.38 10.53
CA GLN A 29 -6.61 -12.07 10.18
C GLN A 29 -6.26 -11.96 8.69
N THR A 30 -6.60 -10.84 8.07
CA THR A 30 -6.32 -10.55 6.67
C THR A 30 -5.08 -9.66 6.57
N ALA A 31 -4.09 -10.09 5.81
CA ALA A 31 -2.88 -9.30 5.58
C ALA A 31 -3.19 -8.07 4.73
N VAL A 32 -2.58 -6.93 5.10
CA VAL A 32 -2.73 -5.66 4.37
C VAL A 32 -1.53 -5.46 3.46
N ILE A 33 -1.79 -5.30 2.17
CA ILE A 33 -0.77 -5.05 1.15
C ILE A 33 -0.88 -3.62 0.67
N SER A 34 0.24 -2.90 0.63
CA SER A 34 0.28 -1.54 0.10
C SER A 34 1.69 -1.19 -0.40
N GLY A 35 1.89 0.04 -0.84
CA GLY A 35 3.12 0.45 -1.51
C GLY A 35 4.00 1.40 -0.71
N MET A 36 3.72 1.63 0.55
CA MET A 36 4.50 2.52 1.41
C MET A 36 4.61 3.98 0.91
N ALA A 37 3.72 4.40 0.02
CA ALA A 37 3.65 5.78 -0.43
C ALA A 37 3.16 6.70 0.70
N LYS A 38 3.37 8.01 0.55
CA LYS A 38 2.78 9.00 1.46
C LYS A 38 1.25 8.85 1.45
N GLY A 39 0.62 9.19 2.55
CA GLY A 39 -0.83 9.22 2.66
C GLY A 39 -1.43 7.85 2.95
N VAL A 40 -2.43 7.46 2.20
CA VAL A 40 -3.23 6.25 2.45
C VAL A 40 -2.38 5.01 2.68
N ASP A 41 -1.39 4.76 1.83
CA ASP A 41 -0.51 3.60 1.95
C ASP A 41 0.16 3.53 3.33
N SER A 42 0.78 4.62 3.74
CA SER A 42 1.52 4.66 5.02
C SER A 42 0.59 4.54 6.24
N TYR A 43 -0.60 5.12 6.18
CA TYR A 43 -1.58 4.99 7.26
C TYR A 43 -2.14 3.57 7.36
N ALA A 44 -2.34 2.91 6.22
CA ALA A 44 -2.77 1.51 6.20
C ALA A 44 -1.73 0.60 6.85
N HIS A 45 -0.46 0.73 6.47
CA HIS A 45 0.64 -0.03 7.08
C HIS A 45 0.72 0.23 8.59
N THR A 46 0.72 1.50 8.98
CA THR A 46 0.86 1.90 10.39
C THR A 46 -0.27 1.35 11.25
N ALA A 47 -1.51 1.51 10.80
CA ALA A 47 -2.68 1.03 11.57
C ALA A 47 -2.67 -0.50 11.69
N CYS A 48 -2.31 -1.20 10.62
CA CYS A 48 -2.16 -2.66 10.65
C CYS A 48 -1.12 -3.10 11.68
N LEU A 49 0.05 -2.46 11.69
CA LEU A 49 1.13 -2.75 12.64
C LEU A 49 0.72 -2.47 14.09
N LYS A 50 0.04 -1.35 14.33
CA LYS A 50 -0.46 -0.99 15.67
C LYS A 50 -1.50 -2.00 16.18
N ALA A 51 -2.29 -2.56 15.28
CA ALA A 51 -3.27 -3.60 15.61
C ALA A 51 -2.65 -5.01 15.67
N LYS A 52 -1.32 -5.10 15.57
CA LYS A 52 -0.55 -6.37 15.57
C LYS A 52 -0.89 -7.28 14.40
N GLY A 53 -1.26 -6.68 13.26
CA GLY A 53 -1.52 -7.39 12.03
C GLY A 53 -0.26 -7.59 11.19
N TYR A 54 -0.45 -8.30 10.08
CA TYR A 54 0.62 -8.54 9.11
C TYR A 54 0.44 -7.64 7.90
N THR A 55 1.47 -6.84 7.58
CA THR A 55 1.43 -5.97 6.41
C THR A 55 2.60 -6.24 5.48
N VAL A 56 2.33 -6.12 4.19
CA VAL A 56 3.30 -6.33 3.12
C VAL A 56 3.47 -5.03 2.35
N ALA A 57 4.69 -4.52 2.31
CA ALA A 57 5.03 -3.36 1.49
C ALA A 57 5.72 -3.81 0.20
N VAL A 58 5.16 -3.42 -0.93
CA VAL A 58 5.74 -3.67 -2.25
C VAL A 58 6.43 -2.39 -2.70
N LEU A 59 7.75 -2.43 -2.86
CA LEU A 59 8.52 -1.24 -3.21
C LEU A 59 8.66 -1.06 -4.72
N ALA A 60 8.81 0.19 -5.12
CA ALA A 60 9.11 0.58 -6.51
C ALA A 60 10.61 0.84 -6.74
N ASN A 61 11.43 0.34 -5.85
CA ASN A 61 12.89 0.53 -5.81
C ASN A 61 13.54 -0.66 -5.14
N GLY A 62 14.87 -0.73 -5.17
CA GLY A 62 15.60 -1.78 -4.47
C GLY A 62 15.39 -1.72 -2.95
N LEU A 63 15.54 -2.87 -2.29
CA LEU A 63 15.31 -2.98 -0.84
C LEU A 63 16.27 -2.13 0.01
N ASP A 64 17.41 -1.76 -0.54
CA ASP A 64 18.43 -0.91 0.11
C ASP A 64 18.06 0.58 0.13
N ILE A 65 17.01 0.98 -0.57
CA ILE A 65 16.57 2.37 -0.69
C ILE A 65 15.23 2.54 0.01
N CYS A 66 15.12 3.59 0.84
CA CYS A 66 13.86 3.97 1.45
C CYS A 66 13.25 5.16 0.69
N TYR A 67 12.07 4.97 0.10
CA TYR A 67 11.31 6.03 -0.53
C TYR A 67 9.83 5.93 -0.14
N PRO A 68 9.22 7.00 0.33
CA PRO A 68 9.85 8.30 0.65
C PRO A 68 10.83 8.18 1.83
N SER A 69 11.85 9.03 1.86
CA SER A 69 12.93 8.95 2.85
C SER A 69 12.44 9.12 4.31
N GLU A 70 11.35 9.84 4.52
CA GLU A 70 10.75 10.01 5.85
C GLU A 70 10.10 8.73 6.39
N HIS A 71 9.96 7.68 5.60
CA HIS A 71 9.36 6.40 6.01
C HIS A 71 10.38 5.35 6.46
N GLU A 72 11.59 5.75 6.87
CA GLU A 72 12.62 4.81 7.34
C GLU A 72 12.16 3.97 8.54
N LYS A 73 11.57 4.61 9.53
CA LYS A 73 11.03 3.91 10.72
C LYS A 73 9.89 2.97 10.35
N LEU A 74 9.02 3.41 9.47
CA LEU A 74 7.92 2.57 8.99
C LEU A 74 8.45 1.34 8.26
N LYS A 75 9.41 1.53 7.36
CA LYS A 75 10.04 0.42 6.64
C LYS A 75 10.67 -0.58 7.59
N GLU A 76 11.42 -0.11 8.58
CA GLU A 76 12.02 -0.96 9.61
C GLU A 76 10.99 -1.76 10.39
N CYS A 77 9.90 -1.12 10.80
CA CYS A 77 8.82 -1.82 11.50
C CYS A 77 8.17 -2.90 10.62
N ILE A 78 7.96 -2.61 9.34
CA ILE A 78 7.41 -3.61 8.40
C ILE A 78 8.39 -4.76 8.20
N GLU A 79 9.68 -4.48 8.06
CA GLU A 79 10.72 -5.51 7.94
C GLU A 79 10.74 -6.46 9.15
N ASN A 80 10.53 -5.92 10.35
CA ASN A 80 10.56 -6.71 11.59
C ASN A 80 9.28 -7.49 11.86
N LYS A 81 8.12 -6.97 11.46
CA LYS A 81 6.81 -7.53 11.84
C LYS A 81 5.96 -8.00 10.66
N GLY A 82 6.37 -7.70 9.45
CA GLY A 82 5.66 -8.05 8.23
C GLY A 82 6.64 -8.44 7.15
N LEU A 83 6.44 -7.92 5.94
CA LEU A 83 7.29 -8.24 4.79
C LEU A 83 7.47 -7.04 3.89
N VAL A 84 8.72 -6.75 3.54
CA VAL A 84 9.06 -5.75 2.52
C VAL A 84 9.63 -6.49 1.33
N ILE A 85 9.03 -6.30 0.16
CA ILE A 85 9.43 -6.98 -1.07
C ILE A 85 9.63 -6.01 -2.21
N SER A 86 10.48 -6.40 -3.16
CA SER A 86 10.73 -5.65 -4.38
C SER A 86 11.13 -6.58 -5.51
N GLU A 87 10.71 -6.25 -6.72
CA GLU A 87 11.20 -6.94 -7.92
C GLU A 87 12.48 -6.29 -8.47
N TYR A 88 12.93 -5.18 -7.88
CA TYR A 88 14.10 -4.44 -8.34
C TYR A 88 15.34 -4.83 -7.55
N PRO A 89 16.50 -5.00 -8.22
CA PRO A 89 17.76 -5.27 -7.52
C PRO A 89 18.23 -4.08 -6.69
N PRO A 90 19.13 -4.30 -5.72
CA PRO A 90 19.74 -3.20 -4.95
C PRO A 90 20.30 -2.10 -5.84
N GLY A 91 20.17 -0.87 -5.38
CA GLY A 91 20.65 0.32 -6.08
C GLY A 91 19.68 0.94 -7.07
N ILE A 92 18.59 0.27 -7.39
CA ILE A 92 17.57 0.81 -8.31
C ILE A 92 16.70 1.82 -7.58
N ARG A 93 16.72 3.07 -8.06
CA ARG A 93 15.90 4.16 -7.51
C ARG A 93 14.50 4.15 -8.09
N PRO A 94 13.50 4.67 -7.33
CA PRO A 94 12.14 4.77 -7.86
C PRO A 94 12.07 5.80 -9.00
N THR A 95 11.27 5.50 -10.01
CA THR A 95 11.05 6.38 -11.16
C THR A 95 9.56 6.42 -11.50
N LYS A 96 9.19 7.30 -12.42
CA LYS A 96 7.82 7.36 -12.95
C LYS A 96 7.38 6.06 -13.66
N TYR A 97 8.33 5.19 -13.99
CA TYR A 97 8.05 3.89 -14.63
C TYR A 97 7.93 2.78 -13.60
N THR A 98 8.74 2.81 -12.53
CA THR A 98 8.74 1.75 -11.51
C THR A 98 7.47 1.78 -10.65
N PHE A 99 6.89 2.96 -10.39
CA PHE A 99 5.66 3.06 -9.61
C PHE A 99 4.46 2.35 -10.26
N PRO A 100 4.11 2.63 -11.53
CA PRO A 100 3.01 1.92 -12.18
C PRO A 100 3.27 0.42 -12.29
N LYS A 101 4.50 0.03 -12.60
CA LYS A 101 4.87 -1.38 -12.72
C LYS A 101 4.75 -2.11 -11.37
N ARG A 102 5.15 -1.47 -10.27
CA ARG A 102 4.99 -2.01 -8.92
C ARG A 102 3.52 -2.21 -8.56
N ASN A 103 2.65 -1.30 -8.97
CA ASN A 103 1.23 -1.33 -8.62
C ASN A 103 0.54 -2.62 -9.12
N ARG A 104 1.01 -3.23 -10.21
CA ARG A 104 0.45 -4.51 -10.68
C ARG A 104 0.65 -5.63 -9.66
N LEU A 105 1.73 -5.60 -8.88
CA LEU A 105 2.00 -6.61 -7.85
C LEU A 105 1.07 -6.44 -6.64
N ILE A 106 0.76 -5.21 -6.26
CA ILE A 106 -0.23 -4.96 -5.20
C ILE A 106 -1.58 -5.57 -5.61
N SER A 107 -2.01 -5.34 -6.85
CA SER A 107 -3.24 -5.90 -7.36
C SER A 107 -3.21 -7.42 -7.47
N ALA A 108 -2.12 -7.97 -8.00
CA ALA A 108 -2.01 -9.41 -8.24
C ALA A 108 -2.08 -10.22 -6.94
N TRP A 109 -1.53 -9.69 -5.85
CA TRP A 109 -1.48 -10.40 -4.56
C TRP A 109 -2.61 -10.04 -3.60
N SER A 110 -3.50 -9.15 -4.00
CA SER A 110 -4.65 -8.75 -3.19
C SER A 110 -5.91 -9.45 -3.68
N ASP A 111 -6.62 -10.13 -2.78
CA ASP A 111 -7.91 -10.75 -3.11
C ASP A 111 -8.95 -9.68 -3.38
N GLU A 112 -8.88 -8.56 -2.64
CA GLU A 112 -9.66 -7.37 -2.93
C GLU A 112 -8.82 -6.12 -2.75
N LEU A 113 -9.17 -5.06 -3.47
CA LEU A 113 -8.49 -3.77 -3.43
C LEU A 113 -9.44 -2.69 -2.94
N ILE A 114 -8.98 -1.92 -1.96
CA ILE A 114 -9.71 -0.75 -1.48
C ILE A 114 -8.95 0.50 -1.94
N VAL A 115 -9.64 1.36 -2.67
CA VAL A 115 -9.11 2.63 -3.17
C VAL A 115 -9.73 3.76 -2.38
N VAL A 116 -8.92 4.49 -1.63
CA VAL A 116 -9.40 5.52 -0.70
C VAL A 116 -9.01 6.91 -1.20
N ALA A 117 -9.99 7.77 -1.33
CA ALA A 117 -9.83 9.21 -1.64
C ALA A 117 -8.97 9.47 -2.89
N ALA A 118 -9.01 8.60 -3.89
CA ALA A 118 -8.22 8.76 -5.11
C ALA A 118 -8.86 9.80 -6.05
N GLY A 119 -8.09 10.81 -6.41
CA GLY A 119 -8.47 11.77 -7.45
C GLY A 119 -8.35 11.18 -8.86
N LYS A 120 -8.87 11.87 -9.86
CA LYS A 120 -8.94 11.41 -11.26
C LYS A 120 -7.57 11.05 -11.87
N LYS A 121 -6.48 11.66 -11.39
CA LYS A 121 -5.12 11.40 -11.88
C LYS A 121 -4.26 10.66 -10.85
N SER A 122 -4.86 10.03 -9.85
CA SER A 122 -4.13 9.33 -8.80
C SER A 122 -3.47 8.05 -9.33
N GLY A 123 -2.25 7.78 -8.89
CA GLY A 123 -1.57 6.50 -9.13
C GLY A 123 -2.33 5.29 -8.59
N ALA A 124 -3.16 5.48 -7.57
CA ALA A 124 -4.03 4.44 -7.04
C ALA A 124 -5.03 3.91 -8.08
N LEU A 125 -5.45 4.73 -9.04
CA LEU A 125 -6.33 4.30 -10.12
C LEU A 125 -5.64 3.33 -11.08
N ILE A 126 -4.31 3.43 -11.24
CA ILE A 126 -3.53 2.49 -12.01
C ILE A 126 -3.59 1.11 -11.34
N THR A 127 -3.48 1.07 -10.03
CA THR A 127 -3.65 -0.17 -9.25
C THR A 127 -5.04 -0.74 -9.43
N ALA A 128 -6.06 0.11 -9.41
CA ALA A 128 -7.46 -0.29 -9.65
C ALA A 128 -7.63 -0.90 -11.06
N ASP A 129 -7.02 -0.32 -12.08
CA ASP A 129 -7.09 -0.83 -13.44
C ASP A 129 -6.46 -2.23 -13.55
N TYR A 130 -5.33 -2.48 -12.89
CA TYR A 130 -4.75 -3.81 -12.80
C TYR A 130 -5.67 -4.79 -12.07
N SER A 131 -6.29 -4.36 -10.98
CA SER A 131 -7.23 -5.21 -10.24
C SER A 131 -8.44 -5.61 -11.08
N LYS A 132 -8.97 -4.70 -11.90
CA LYS A 132 -10.02 -5.03 -12.88
C LYS A 132 -9.54 -6.08 -13.87
N LYS A 133 -8.35 -5.89 -14.41
CA LYS A 133 -7.75 -6.82 -15.37
C LYS A 133 -7.55 -8.21 -14.77
N TYR A 134 -7.22 -8.30 -13.50
CA TYR A 134 -6.99 -9.57 -12.80
C TYR A 134 -8.26 -10.16 -12.17
N GLY A 135 -9.42 -9.53 -12.38
CA GLY A 135 -10.70 -10.01 -11.83
C GLY A 135 -10.83 -9.86 -10.32
N ARG A 136 -10.11 -8.92 -9.73
CA ARG A 136 -10.17 -8.67 -8.28
C ARG A 136 -11.35 -7.77 -7.92
N LYS A 137 -11.93 -7.99 -6.76
CA LYS A 137 -12.96 -7.11 -6.20
C LYS A 137 -12.34 -5.76 -5.86
N ILE A 138 -13.00 -4.67 -6.24
CA ILE A 138 -12.55 -3.31 -5.96
C ILE A 138 -13.62 -2.57 -5.18
N ILE A 139 -13.23 -1.90 -4.10
CA ILE A 139 -14.08 -1.05 -3.28
C ILE A 139 -13.50 0.36 -3.32
N TYR A 140 -14.30 1.33 -3.72
CA TYR A 140 -13.91 2.74 -3.74
C TYR A 140 -14.48 3.43 -2.51
N CYS A 141 -13.63 4.11 -1.75
CA CYS A 141 -13.99 4.92 -0.59
C CYS A 141 -13.53 6.36 -0.82
N GLU A 142 -14.40 7.30 -0.59
CA GLU A 142 -14.09 8.74 -0.72
C GLU A 142 -13.57 9.37 0.57
#